data_eaab6992bdf92160d3f6742c2b8964ad
#
_entry.id   eaab6992bdf92160d3f6742c2b8964ad
#
_cell.length_a   1.000
_cell.length_b   1.000
_cell.length_c   1.000
_cell.angle_alpha   90.00
_cell.angle_beta   90.00
_cell.angle_gamma   90.00
#
_symmetry.space_group_name_H-M   'P 1'
#
loop_
_entity.id
_entity.type
_entity.pdbx_description
1 polymer ?
#
loop_
_entity_poly.entity_id
_entity_poly.type
_entity_poly.pdbx_seq_one_letter_code
_entity_poly.pdbx_strand_id
1 'polypeptide(L)'
;MNLKPAAIHVAMIGLGAAMVAALVHIVAILIIPIFATHDAFARLSPLGPVNATILLPQPSPQARLIPFADPAIASAFCRYDLSAGPLRVKAPADPSGFASLSFHTRRGSIFYAITDKAATHGVLEALVLTEEQLRALTAKDDEDVPVTDLRIVSTTNAGFVVMRSLSEQPSLYPRAESAVRALSCANEAIPE
;
A
#
# COMPACT_ATOMS: atom_id res chain seq x y z
N MET A 1 6.77 9.47 -58.56
CA MET A 1 8.13 9.29 -57.99
C MET A 1 8.32 7.78 -57.79
N ASN A 2 8.99 7.11 -58.77
CA ASN A 2 9.16 5.66 -58.73
C ASN A 2 10.32 5.32 -57.77
N LEU A 3 9.97 4.89 -56.58
CA LEU A 3 10.97 4.35 -55.63
C LEU A 3 11.57 3.07 -56.26
N LYS A 4 12.91 2.99 -56.32
CA LYS A 4 13.58 1.77 -56.80
C LYS A 4 13.18 0.59 -55.93
N PRO A 5 12.97 -0.62 -56.44
CA PRO A 5 12.50 -1.79 -55.67
C PRO A 5 13.37 -2.09 -54.43
N ALA A 6 14.65 -1.82 -54.47
CA ALA A 6 15.55 -1.93 -53.32
C ALA A 6 15.16 -1.00 -52.18
N ALA A 7 14.72 0.22 -52.45
CA ALA A 7 14.29 1.16 -51.43
C ALA A 7 12.98 0.71 -50.72
N ILE A 8 12.07 0.06 -51.47
CA ILE A 8 10.84 -0.50 -50.90
C ILE A 8 11.18 -1.67 -49.94
N HIS A 9 12.10 -2.56 -50.34
CA HIS A 9 12.51 -3.68 -49.48
C HIS A 9 13.18 -3.18 -48.20
N VAL A 10 14.07 -2.19 -48.30
CA VAL A 10 14.72 -1.59 -47.10
C VAL A 10 13.66 -0.95 -46.21
N ALA A 11 12.68 -0.24 -46.75
CA ALA A 11 11.60 0.37 -45.97
C ALA A 11 10.71 -0.69 -45.29
N MET A 12 10.39 -1.79 -45.94
CA MET A 12 9.62 -2.88 -45.34
C MET A 12 10.38 -3.59 -44.20
N ILE A 13 11.67 -3.85 -44.41
CA ILE A 13 12.52 -4.42 -43.35
C ILE A 13 12.63 -3.46 -42.18
N GLY A 14 12.84 -2.18 -42.41
CA GLY A 14 12.88 -1.14 -41.38
C GLY A 14 11.58 -1.03 -40.61
N LEU A 15 10.42 -1.07 -41.28
CA LEU A 15 9.11 -1.06 -40.64
C LEU A 15 8.91 -2.31 -39.80
N GLY A 16 9.25 -3.49 -40.31
CA GLY A 16 9.17 -4.75 -39.57
C GLY A 16 10.04 -4.73 -38.31
N ALA A 17 11.28 -4.25 -38.43
CA ALA A 17 12.17 -4.11 -37.29
C ALA A 17 11.64 -3.12 -36.21
N ALA A 18 11.06 -2.00 -36.65
CA ALA A 18 10.44 -1.02 -35.78
C ALA A 18 9.23 -1.61 -35.02
N MET A 19 8.38 -2.40 -35.71
CA MET A 19 7.25 -3.08 -35.06
C MET A 19 7.72 -4.10 -34.00
N VAL A 20 8.73 -4.90 -34.33
CA VAL A 20 9.29 -5.86 -33.34
C VAL A 20 9.91 -5.13 -32.15
N ALA A 21 10.66 -4.05 -32.39
CA ALA A 21 11.25 -3.26 -31.33
C ALA A 21 10.17 -2.64 -30.41
N ALA A 22 9.09 -2.11 -30.98
CA ALA A 22 7.96 -1.58 -30.22
C ALA A 22 7.29 -2.68 -29.38
N LEU A 23 7.06 -3.86 -29.94
CA LEU A 23 6.48 -5.00 -29.22
C LEU A 23 7.36 -5.43 -28.06
N VAL A 24 8.66 -5.60 -28.28
CA VAL A 24 9.62 -5.96 -27.24
C VAL A 24 9.65 -4.90 -26.13
N HIS A 25 9.61 -3.62 -26.50
CA HIS A 25 9.59 -2.52 -25.54
C HIS A 25 8.33 -2.54 -24.66
N ILE A 26 7.15 -2.73 -25.25
CA ILE A 26 5.89 -2.84 -24.51
C ILE A 26 5.92 -4.04 -23.55
N VAL A 27 6.35 -5.21 -24.05
CA VAL A 27 6.45 -6.43 -23.23
C VAL A 27 7.42 -6.22 -22.09
N ALA A 28 8.57 -5.60 -22.33
CA ALA A 28 9.56 -5.29 -21.29
C ALA A 28 8.96 -4.40 -20.19
N ILE A 29 8.26 -3.31 -20.57
CA ILE A 29 7.62 -2.41 -19.58
C ILE A 29 6.58 -3.15 -18.73
N LEU A 30 5.77 -4.01 -19.32
CA LEU A 30 4.74 -4.77 -18.61
C LEU A 30 5.33 -5.84 -17.67
N ILE A 31 6.52 -6.35 -17.99
CA ILE A 31 7.20 -7.39 -17.23
C ILE A 31 8.02 -6.80 -16.05
N ILE A 32 8.56 -5.59 -16.18
CA ILE A 32 9.38 -4.94 -15.15
C ILE A 32 8.74 -4.99 -13.75
N PRO A 33 7.45 -4.65 -13.54
CA PRO A 33 6.84 -4.70 -12.20
C PRO A 33 6.77 -6.10 -11.61
N ILE A 34 6.71 -7.14 -12.45
CA ILE A 34 6.62 -8.54 -12.00
C ILE A 34 7.96 -9.03 -11.46
N PHE A 35 9.07 -8.59 -12.07
CA PHE A 35 10.44 -8.99 -11.70
C PHE A 35 11.16 -7.96 -10.82
N ALA A 36 10.48 -6.86 -10.43
CA ALA A 36 11.08 -5.86 -9.55
C ALA A 36 11.39 -6.47 -8.18
N THR A 37 12.68 -6.65 -7.89
CA THR A 37 13.18 -7.17 -6.59
C THR A 37 13.35 -6.07 -5.54
N HIS A 38 13.30 -4.80 -5.95
CA HIS A 38 13.52 -3.63 -5.10
C HIS A 38 12.23 -2.80 -4.97
N ASP A 39 11.13 -3.46 -4.68
CA ASP A 39 9.85 -2.82 -4.43
C ASP A 39 9.77 -2.20 -3.02
N ALA A 40 8.67 -1.52 -2.72
CA ALA A 40 8.45 -0.90 -1.42
C ALA A 40 8.47 -1.94 -0.28
N PHE A 41 7.90 -3.13 -0.51
CA PHE A 41 7.88 -4.20 0.49
C PHE A 41 9.30 -4.70 0.82
N ALA A 42 10.16 -4.90 -0.19
CA ALA A 42 11.54 -5.32 0.00
C ALA A 42 12.36 -4.28 0.78
N ARG A 43 12.11 -2.98 0.54
CA ARG A 43 12.78 -1.88 1.26
C ARG A 43 12.31 -1.74 2.71
N LEU A 44 11.01 -1.97 2.97
CA LEU A 44 10.42 -1.83 4.29
C LEU A 44 10.63 -3.08 5.16
N SER A 45 10.76 -4.26 4.53
CA SER A 45 10.88 -5.54 5.24
C SER A 45 12.00 -5.62 6.28
N PRO A 46 13.23 -5.12 6.03
CA PRO A 46 14.31 -5.19 7.01
C PRO A 46 14.18 -4.19 8.15
N LEU A 47 13.22 -3.24 8.10
CA LEU A 47 13.09 -2.20 9.11
C LEU A 47 12.42 -2.67 10.40
N GLY A 48 11.72 -3.80 10.38
CA GLY A 48 11.10 -4.33 11.58
C GLY A 48 10.32 -5.63 11.37
N PRO A 49 9.85 -6.24 12.46
CA PRO A 49 9.09 -7.49 12.41
C PRO A 49 7.67 -7.30 11.84
N VAL A 50 6.99 -8.41 11.58
CA VAL A 50 5.57 -8.44 11.21
C VAL A 50 4.73 -7.96 12.42
N ASN A 51 3.63 -7.27 12.14
CA ASN A 51 2.69 -6.74 13.13
C ASN A 51 3.29 -5.71 14.11
N ALA A 52 4.43 -5.13 13.77
CA ALA A 52 5.00 -4.01 14.51
C ALA A 52 4.83 -2.71 13.73
N THR A 53 4.47 -1.66 14.44
CA THR A 53 4.45 -0.30 13.88
C THR A 53 5.85 0.26 13.81
N ILE A 54 6.26 0.60 12.62
CA ILE A 54 7.58 1.17 12.33
C ILE A 54 7.39 2.61 11.86
N LEU A 55 7.92 3.54 12.64
CA LEU A 55 7.96 4.94 12.26
C LEU A 55 9.02 5.15 11.18
N LEU A 56 8.65 5.82 10.11
CA LEU A 56 9.61 6.22 9.08
C LEU A 56 10.27 7.54 9.47
N PRO A 57 11.58 7.66 9.27
CA PRO A 57 12.27 8.92 9.54
C PRO A 57 11.74 10.04 8.63
N GLN A 58 11.72 11.26 9.13
CA GLN A 58 11.35 12.41 8.31
C GLN A 58 12.23 12.48 7.06
N PRO A 59 11.64 12.60 5.88
CA PRO A 59 12.40 12.69 4.64
C PRO A 59 13.35 13.89 4.66
N SER A 60 14.60 13.64 4.28
CA SER A 60 15.62 14.69 4.17
C SER A 60 16.49 14.41 2.95
N PRO A 61 17.25 15.40 2.44
CA PRO A 61 18.15 15.19 1.32
C PRO A 61 19.17 14.07 1.56
N GLN A 62 19.52 13.80 2.82
CA GLN A 62 20.50 12.80 3.24
C GLN A 62 19.86 11.44 3.53
N ALA A 63 18.59 11.42 3.95
CA ALA A 63 17.87 10.20 4.33
C ALA A 63 16.74 9.91 3.31
N ARG A 64 17.09 9.20 2.23
CA ARG A 64 16.16 8.85 1.13
C ARG A 64 15.74 7.39 1.20
N LEU A 65 15.06 6.99 2.27
CA LEU A 65 14.52 5.65 2.38
C LEU A 65 13.41 5.42 1.34
N ILE A 66 12.53 6.41 1.19
CA ILE A 66 11.47 6.43 0.18
C ILE A 66 11.76 7.58 -0.79
N PRO A 67 11.94 7.31 -2.10
CA PRO A 67 12.12 8.36 -3.09
C PRO A 67 10.92 9.32 -3.12
N PHE A 68 11.19 10.60 -3.27
CA PHE A 68 10.18 11.65 -3.45
C PHE A 68 9.16 11.77 -2.30
N ALA A 69 9.49 11.28 -1.10
CA ALA A 69 8.64 11.46 0.07
C ALA A 69 8.60 12.96 0.47
N ASP A 70 7.40 13.43 0.79
CA ASP A 70 7.17 14.80 1.22
C ASP A 70 7.62 14.98 2.68
N PRO A 71 8.50 15.94 3.00
CA PRO A 71 8.96 16.20 4.36
C PRO A 71 7.87 16.74 5.30
N ALA A 72 6.73 17.22 4.78
CA ALA A 72 5.58 17.61 5.57
C ALA A 72 4.70 16.44 6.03
N ILE A 73 4.94 15.23 5.50
CA ILE A 73 4.15 14.06 5.81
C ILE A 73 4.92 13.14 6.77
N ALA A 74 4.40 12.99 8.00
CA ALA A 74 4.82 11.93 8.89
C ALA A 74 4.20 10.61 8.43
N SER A 75 4.99 9.54 8.47
CA SER A 75 4.55 8.23 8.00
C SER A 75 5.00 7.12 8.93
N ALA A 76 4.13 6.15 9.16
CA ALA A 76 4.45 4.89 9.79
C ALA A 76 3.86 3.76 8.95
N PHE A 77 4.45 2.59 9.05
CA PHE A 77 3.92 1.41 8.40
C PHE A 77 3.93 0.20 9.33
N CYS A 78 3.13 -0.79 8.97
CA CYS A 78 3.06 -2.06 9.64
C CYS A 78 2.98 -3.15 8.55
N ARG A 79 3.88 -4.12 8.58
CA ARG A 79 3.77 -5.32 7.75
C ARG A 79 2.85 -6.32 8.43
N TYR A 80 2.08 -7.06 7.64
CA TYR A 80 1.19 -8.07 8.17
C TYR A 80 1.32 -9.41 7.46
N ASP A 81 0.91 -10.45 8.18
CA ASP A 81 0.70 -11.80 7.66
C ASP A 81 -0.65 -12.33 8.19
N LEU A 82 -1.59 -12.55 7.27
CA LEU A 82 -2.95 -13.02 7.59
C LEU A 82 -3.01 -14.53 7.83
N SER A 83 -1.93 -15.26 7.64
CA SER A 83 -1.89 -16.70 7.97
C SER A 83 -2.05 -16.96 9.47
N ALA A 84 -1.70 -15.97 10.31
CA ALA A 84 -1.87 -16.02 11.76
C ALA A 84 -3.25 -15.54 12.25
N GLY A 85 -4.12 -15.09 11.34
CA GLY A 85 -5.46 -14.55 11.64
C GLY A 85 -5.70 -13.18 10.97
N PRO A 86 -6.94 -12.68 11.02
CA PRO A 86 -7.27 -11.33 10.57
C PRO A 86 -6.42 -10.27 11.27
N LEU A 87 -6.14 -9.17 10.57
CA LEU A 87 -5.37 -8.06 11.13
C LEU A 87 -6.30 -6.93 11.56
N ARG A 88 -6.32 -6.61 12.86
CA ARG A 88 -6.94 -5.38 13.38
C ARG A 88 -5.96 -4.23 13.25
N VAL A 89 -6.38 -3.17 12.58
CA VAL A 89 -5.62 -1.93 12.43
C VAL A 89 -6.38 -0.81 13.10
N LYS A 90 -5.71 -0.08 13.99
CA LYS A 90 -6.28 1.10 14.65
C LYS A 90 -5.30 2.25 14.55
N ALA A 91 -5.82 3.42 14.24
CA ALA A 91 -5.03 4.64 14.17
C ALA A 91 -5.86 5.85 14.64
N PRO A 92 -5.29 6.77 15.43
CA PRO A 92 -6.01 7.98 15.79
C PRO A 92 -6.19 8.86 14.54
N ALA A 93 -7.37 9.45 14.42
CA ALA A 93 -7.64 10.50 13.45
C ALA A 93 -7.74 11.84 14.19
N ASP A 94 -6.84 12.75 13.86
CA ASP A 94 -6.89 14.11 14.39
C ASP A 94 -7.95 14.91 13.61
N PRO A 95 -9.01 15.41 14.26
CA PRO A 95 -10.04 16.20 13.59
C PRO A 95 -9.53 17.50 12.95
N SER A 96 -8.37 17.99 13.40
CA SER A 96 -7.74 19.23 12.91
C SER A 96 -6.62 18.99 11.89
N GLY A 97 -6.41 17.74 11.47
CA GLY A 97 -5.35 17.37 10.55
C GLY A 97 -5.82 16.33 9.52
N PHE A 98 -5.06 16.16 8.46
CA PHE A 98 -5.30 15.09 7.49
C PHE A 98 -4.54 13.83 7.89
N ALA A 99 -5.26 12.73 7.98
CA ALA A 99 -4.68 11.39 8.15
C ALA A 99 -5.26 10.40 7.11
N SER A 100 -4.45 9.47 6.70
CA SER A 100 -4.87 8.39 5.80
C SER A 100 -4.23 7.07 6.17
N LEU A 101 -5.02 5.99 6.03
CA LEU A 101 -4.55 4.61 6.05
C LEU A 101 -4.68 4.03 4.66
N SER A 102 -3.62 3.46 4.12
CA SER A 102 -3.62 2.75 2.86
C SER A 102 -3.14 1.31 3.05
N PHE A 103 -3.87 0.38 2.43
CA PHE A 103 -3.65 -1.05 2.55
C PHE A 103 -3.06 -1.56 1.24
N HIS A 104 -1.91 -2.21 1.35
CA HIS A 104 -1.09 -2.62 0.21
C HIS A 104 -0.89 -4.12 0.20
N THR A 105 -0.93 -4.70 -0.98
CA THR A 105 -0.47 -6.07 -1.20
C THR A 105 1.05 -6.14 -1.04
N ARG A 106 1.60 -7.36 -0.97
CA ARG A 106 3.05 -7.57 -0.97
C ARG A 106 3.77 -6.91 -2.16
N ARG A 107 3.10 -6.80 -3.31
CA ARG A 107 3.65 -6.14 -4.51
C ARG A 107 3.53 -4.62 -4.51
N GLY A 108 3.00 -4.03 -3.43
CA GLY A 108 2.86 -2.58 -3.29
C GLY A 108 1.59 -2.00 -3.92
N SER A 109 0.75 -2.80 -4.56
CA SER A 109 -0.53 -2.32 -5.09
C SER A 109 -1.47 -1.97 -3.95
N ILE A 110 -2.07 -0.78 -3.99
CA ILE A 110 -3.10 -0.36 -3.04
C ILE A 110 -4.40 -1.08 -3.42
N PHE A 111 -5.00 -1.80 -2.47
CA PHE A 111 -6.31 -2.42 -2.66
C PHE A 111 -7.42 -1.73 -1.85
N TYR A 112 -7.07 -0.95 -0.83
CA TYR A 112 -8.00 -0.12 -0.08
C TYR A 112 -7.32 1.09 0.55
N ALA A 113 -8.08 2.17 0.78
CA ALA A 113 -7.61 3.34 1.50
C ALA A 113 -8.77 4.05 2.19
N ILE A 114 -8.51 4.58 3.39
CA ILE A 114 -9.44 5.41 4.16
C ILE A 114 -8.74 6.65 4.65
N THR A 115 -9.50 7.70 4.88
CA THR A 115 -9.00 8.98 5.43
C THR A 115 -9.66 9.25 6.78
N ASP A 116 -9.18 10.29 7.46
CA ASP A 116 -9.74 10.84 8.69
C ASP A 116 -11.28 10.97 8.67
N LYS A 117 -11.87 11.20 7.49
CA LYS A 117 -13.34 11.30 7.33
C LYS A 117 -14.09 10.00 7.63
N ALA A 118 -13.43 8.87 7.56
CA ALA A 118 -14.00 7.56 7.92
C ALA A 118 -13.83 7.22 9.40
N ALA A 119 -13.22 8.13 10.19
CA ALA A 119 -13.00 7.90 11.60
C ALA A 119 -14.30 7.88 12.39
N THR A 120 -14.45 6.88 13.23
CA THR A 120 -15.53 6.77 14.20
C THR A 120 -14.98 7.08 15.58
N HIS A 121 -15.57 8.07 16.25
CA HIS A 121 -15.09 8.54 17.58
C HIS A 121 -13.59 8.93 17.60
N GLY A 122 -13.08 9.50 16.49
CA GLY A 122 -11.69 9.93 16.37
C GLY A 122 -10.69 8.80 16.15
N VAL A 123 -11.15 7.60 15.79
CA VAL A 123 -10.31 6.45 15.48
C VAL A 123 -10.64 5.91 14.10
N LEU A 124 -9.60 5.69 13.29
CA LEU A 124 -9.67 4.88 12.08
C LEU A 124 -9.47 3.43 12.49
N GLU A 125 -10.45 2.60 12.25
CA GLU A 125 -10.39 1.18 12.59
C GLU A 125 -10.81 0.34 11.38
N ALA A 126 -10.05 -0.72 11.11
CA ALA A 126 -10.33 -1.67 10.04
C ALA A 126 -9.85 -3.07 10.40
N LEU A 127 -10.56 -4.06 9.91
CA LEU A 127 -10.19 -5.47 10.00
C LEU A 127 -9.83 -5.97 8.60
N VAL A 128 -8.55 -6.26 8.39
CA VAL A 128 -8.03 -6.83 7.13
C VAL A 128 -8.04 -8.35 7.25
N LEU A 129 -8.60 -9.01 6.25
CA LEU A 129 -8.79 -10.46 6.29
C LEU A 129 -8.77 -11.05 4.87
N THR A 130 -8.60 -12.36 4.78
CA THR A 130 -8.77 -13.09 3.52
C THR A 130 -10.26 -13.35 3.26
N GLU A 131 -10.59 -13.76 2.03
CA GLU A 131 -11.96 -14.13 1.70
C GLU A 131 -12.47 -15.33 2.53
N GLU A 132 -11.59 -16.28 2.83
CA GLU A 132 -11.90 -17.43 3.68
C GLU A 132 -12.18 -17.01 5.12
N GLN A 133 -11.34 -16.13 5.67
CA GLN A 133 -11.54 -15.55 7.01
C GLN A 133 -12.83 -14.74 7.09
N LEU A 134 -13.17 -13.98 6.02
CA LEU A 134 -14.44 -13.25 5.96
C LEU A 134 -15.62 -14.21 6.04
N ARG A 135 -15.61 -15.28 5.26
CA ARG A 135 -16.70 -16.28 5.28
C ARG A 135 -16.84 -16.92 6.67
N ALA A 136 -15.70 -17.28 7.29
CA ALA A 136 -15.70 -17.86 8.63
C ALA A 136 -16.23 -16.89 9.70
N LEU A 137 -15.88 -15.61 9.58
CA LEU A 137 -16.34 -14.57 10.48
C LEU A 137 -17.83 -14.27 10.28
N THR A 138 -18.27 -14.13 9.02
CA THR A 138 -19.68 -13.85 8.68
C THR A 138 -20.61 -14.99 9.09
N ALA A 139 -20.14 -16.23 9.06
CA ALA A 139 -20.92 -17.38 9.53
C ALA A 139 -21.19 -17.38 11.06
N LYS A 140 -20.45 -16.54 11.79
CA LYS A 140 -20.57 -16.38 13.26
C LYS A 140 -21.19 -15.05 13.67
N ASP A 141 -21.44 -14.16 12.70
CA ASP A 141 -22.13 -12.91 12.98
C ASP A 141 -23.56 -13.23 13.45
N ASP A 142 -23.99 -12.57 14.51
CA ASP A 142 -25.35 -12.65 14.99
C ASP A 142 -26.27 -11.81 14.09
N GLU A 143 -27.35 -12.37 13.58
CA GLU A 143 -28.30 -11.68 12.70
C GLU A 143 -28.96 -10.45 13.37
N ASP A 144 -29.03 -10.45 14.69
CA ASP A 144 -29.66 -9.38 15.47
C ASP A 144 -28.67 -8.25 15.86
N VAL A 145 -27.34 -8.43 15.62
CA VAL A 145 -26.30 -7.46 15.97
C VAL A 145 -25.71 -6.83 14.71
N PRO A 146 -25.86 -5.52 14.50
CA PRO A 146 -25.29 -4.87 13.33
C PRO A 146 -23.75 -4.93 13.34
N VAL A 147 -23.18 -5.39 12.23
CA VAL A 147 -21.73 -5.39 12.04
C VAL A 147 -21.23 -3.95 11.91
N THR A 148 -20.43 -3.51 12.85
CA THR A 148 -19.85 -2.15 12.89
C THR A 148 -18.42 -2.08 12.35
N ASP A 149 -17.77 -3.24 12.19
CA ASP A 149 -16.39 -3.33 11.73
C ASP A 149 -16.26 -3.06 10.23
N LEU A 150 -15.31 -2.20 9.85
CA LEU A 150 -14.88 -2.07 8.45
C LEU A 150 -14.04 -3.29 8.07
N ARG A 151 -14.62 -4.23 7.35
CA ARG A 151 -13.97 -5.46 6.89
C ARG A 151 -13.40 -5.25 5.50
N ILE A 152 -12.07 -5.38 5.37
CA ILE A 152 -11.33 -5.16 4.12
C ILE A 152 -10.73 -6.47 3.67
N VAL A 153 -11.15 -6.95 2.48
CA VAL A 153 -10.64 -8.22 1.93
C VAL A 153 -9.34 -7.98 1.18
N SER A 154 -8.29 -8.68 1.61
CA SER A 154 -7.00 -8.71 0.93
C SER A 154 -6.92 -9.87 -0.04
N THR A 155 -6.37 -9.62 -1.23
CA THR A 155 -6.10 -10.66 -2.24
C THR A 155 -4.81 -11.45 -1.97
N THR A 156 -4.04 -11.06 -0.95
CA THR A 156 -2.76 -11.70 -0.58
C THR A 156 -2.67 -11.87 0.93
N ASN A 157 -2.08 -12.97 1.39
CA ASN A 157 -1.91 -13.23 2.82
C ASN A 157 -0.92 -12.27 3.48
N ALA A 158 0.02 -11.71 2.73
CA ALA A 158 1.01 -10.79 3.25
C ALA A 158 0.94 -9.45 2.53
N GLY A 159 1.21 -8.38 3.28
CA GLY A 159 1.21 -7.02 2.76
C GLY A 159 1.67 -6.03 3.80
N PHE A 160 1.30 -4.77 3.61
CA PHE A 160 1.60 -3.72 4.58
C PHE A 160 0.52 -2.63 4.59
N VAL A 161 0.37 -2.03 5.74
CA VAL A 161 -0.48 -0.86 5.96
C VAL A 161 0.42 0.34 6.12
N VAL A 162 0.07 1.46 5.50
CA VAL A 162 0.80 2.73 5.67
C VAL A 162 -0.16 3.76 6.23
N MET A 163 0.21 4.34 7.36
CA MET A 163 -0.43 5.52 7.90
C MET A 163 0.38 6.75 7.52
N ARG A 164 -0.32 7.78 7.08
CA ARG A 164 0.24 9.10 6.78
C ARG A 164 -0.55 10.17 7.51
N SER A 165 0.15 11.15 8.07
CA SER A 165 -0.44 12.33 8.67
C SER A 165 0.28 13.57 8.14
N LEU A 166 -0.49 14.54 7.66
CA LEU A 166 0.02 15.78 7.12
C LEU A 166 0.28 16.77 8.26
N SER A 167 1.47 17.36 8.26
CA SER A 167 1.79 18.51 9.06
C SER A 167 1.58 19.78 8.22
N GLU A 168 0.56 20.55 8.53
CA GLU A 168 0.26 21.81 7.81
C GLU A 168 1.37 22.86 7.94
N GLN A 169 2.13 22.78 9.03
CA GLN A 169 3.26 23.66 9.30
C GLN A 169 4.42 22.87 9.90
N PRO A 170 5.68 23.24 9.63
CA PRO A 170 6.84 22.52 10.17
C PRO A 170 6.84 22.38 11.70
N SER A 171 6.30 23.37 12.41
CA SER A 171 6.18 23.36 13.88
C SER A 171 5.19 22.31 14.40
N LEU A 172 4.25 21.84 13.57
CA LEU A 172 3.26 20.83 13.91
C LEU A 172 3.71 19.39 13.55
N TYR A 173 4.89 19.23 12.94
CA TYR A 173 5.39 17.91 12.56
C TYR A 173 5.45 16.92 13.74
N PRO A 174 5.87 17.29 14.96
CA PRO A 174 5.85 16.37 16.11
C PRO A 174 4.45 15.84 16.45
N ARG A 175 3.39 16.60 16.18
CA ARG A 175 2.00 16.17 16.36
C ARG A 175 1.63 15.11 15.32
N ALA A 176 1.92 15.37 14.05
CA ALA A 176 1.71 14.41 12.97
C ALA A 176 2.51 13.12 13.21
N GLU A 177 3.75 13.23 13.67
CA GLU A 177 4.60 12.10 14.03
C GLU A 177 4.01 11.28 15.18
N SER A 178 3.50 11.95 16.24
CA SER A 178 2.88 11.25 17.36
C SER A 178 1.61 10.50 16.93
N ALA A 179 0.83 11.07 16.02
CA ALA A 179 -0.36 10.41 15.48
C ALA A 179 -0.01 9.11 14.72
N VAL A 180 1.00 9.16 13.82
CA VAL A 180 1.39 7.95 13.07
C VAL A 180 2.11 6.92 13.95
N ARG A 181 2.79 7.35 15.01
CA ARG A 181 3.41 6.46 16.02
C ARG A 181 2.36 5.64 16.79
N ALA A 182 1.16 6.15 16.93
CA ALA A 182 0.05 5.49 17.62
C ALA A 182 -0.70 4.48 16.72
N LEU A 183 -0.24 4.25 15.48
CA LEU A 183 -0.74 3.16 14.65
C LEU A 183 -0.56 1.83 15.40
N SER A 184 -1.60 1.03 15.46
CA SER A 184 -1.58 -0.30 16.07
C SER A 184 -2.00 -1.34 15.03
N CYS A 185 -1.25 -2.43 14.99
CA CYS A 185 -1.50 -3.58 14.11
C CYS A 185 -1.34 -4.87 14.92
N ALA A 186 -2.40 -5.67 14.99
CA ALA A 186 -2.37 -6.94 15.70
C ALA A 186 -3.25 -7.97 14.99
N ASN A 187 -2.79 -9.21 14.89
CA ASN A 187 -3.68 -10.29 14.47
C ASN A 187 -4.69 -10.59 15.59
N GLU A 188 -5.91 -10.85 15.18
CA GLU A 188 -6.98 -11.32 16.06
C GLU A 188 -7.27 -12.79 15.77
N ALA A 189 -7.61 -13.54 16.81
CA ALA A 189 -8.16 -14.87 16.63
C ALA A 189 -9.60 -14.74 16.09
N ILE A 190 -9.96 -15.54 15.10
CA ILE A 190 -11.36 -15.71 14.76
C ILE A 190 -11.99 -16.48 15.94
N PRO A 191 -13.04 -15.96 16.60
CA PRO A 191 -13.70 -16.70 17.67
C PRO A 191 -14.03 -18.13 17.22
N GLU A 192 -13.89 -19.12 18.08
CA GLU A 192 -14.23 -20.52 17.78
C GLU A 192 -15.74 -20.76 17.67
#